data_4eb28f5503bf86efd6ca8e6b3c0bf810
#
_entry.id   4eb28f5503bf86efd6ca8e6b3c0bf810
#
_cell.length_a   1.000
_cell.length_b   1.000
_cell.length_c   1.000
_cell.angle_alpha   90.00
_cell.angle_beta   90.00
_cell.angle_gamma   90.00
#
_symmetry.space_group_name_H-M   'P 1'
#
loop_
_entity.id
_entity.type
_entity.pdbx_description
1 polymer ?
#
loop_
_entity_poly.entity_id
_entity_poly.type
_entity_poly.pdbx_seq_one_letter_code
_entity_poly.pdbx_strand_id
1 'polypeptide(L)'
;MSKSNVTEIEEEKQIESSIVQHFICQVSKKNHDAMLQIAKQANEIARKYGALRVEYFQLSSTENMIDWTNISKTVSANQDEEEVWMEQVFYRDSKHRDEYTAMCGNDENMNRLYKQFMNLIIPGSAIVGEFSRLKV
;
A
#
# COMPACT_ATOMS: atom_id res chain seq x y z
N MET A 1 -13.78 -27.35 -15.74
CA MET A 1 -12.78 -26.89 -15.47
C MET A 1 -12.82 -25.81 -14.70
N SER A 2 -12.38 -25.39 -14.31
CA SER A 2 -12.74 -25.37 -13.35
C SER A 2 -12.01 -24.58 -12.32
N LYS A 3 -12.27 -24.82 -11.05
CA LYS A 3 -11.66 -24.12 -9.93
C LYS A 3 -10.13 -24.16 -9.95
N SER A 4 -9.51 -25.26 -10.40
CA SER A 4 -8.06 -25.37 -10.44
C SER A 4 -7.45 -24.41 -11.46
N ASN A 5 -8.09 -24.17 -12.59
CA ASN A 5 -7.58 -23.23 -13.58
C ASN A 5 -7.63 -21.79 -13.09
N VAL A 6 -8.69 -21.42 -12.37
CA VAL A 6 -8.82 -20.08 -11.80
C VAL A 6 -7.71 -19.85 -10.75
N THR A 7 -7.48 -20.85 -9.90
CA THR A 7 -6.43 -20.78 -8.88
C THR A 7 -5.05 -20.65 -9.51
N GLU A 8 -4.77 -21.39 -10.56
CA GLU A 8 -3.49 -21.31 -11.28
C GLU A 8 -3.27 -19.93 -11.89
N ILE A 9 -4.32 -19.33 -12.48
CA ILE A 9 -4.23 -17.99 -13.06
C ILE A 9 -3.93 -16.95 -11.97
N GLU A 10 -4.56 -17.07 -10.81
CA GLU A 10 -4.32 -16.15 -9.69
C GLU A 10 -2.91 -16.30 -9.15
N GLU A 11 -2.39 -17.52 -9.02
CA GLU A 11 -1.02 -17.79 -8.60
C GLU A 11 -0.03 -17.24 -9.61
N GLU A 12 -0.27 -17.41 -10.91
CA GLU A 12 0.57 -16.87 -11.97
C GLU A 12 0.63 -15.35 -11.91
N LYS A 13 -0.50 -14.68 -11.66
CA LYS A 13 -0.53 -13.22 -11.51
C LYS A 13 0.32 -12.76 -10.34
N GLN A 14 0.33 -13.49 -9.23
CA GLN A 14 1.17 -13.17 -8.09
C GLN A 14 2.66 -13.39 -8.40
N ILE A 15 2.98 -14.47 -9.10
CA ILE A 15 4.34 -14.79 -9.54
C ILE A 15 4.85 -13.77 -10.55
N GLU A 16 3.96 -13.23 -11.41
CA GLU A 16 4.33 -12.24 -12.40
C GLU A 16 4.74 -10.89 -11.80
N SER A 17 4.42 -10.62 -10.55
CA SER A 17 4.84 -9.37 -9.91
C SER A 17 6.34 -9.37 -9.69
N SER A 18 7.05 -8.39 -10.26
CA SER A 18 8.49 -8.22 -10.05
C SER A 18 8.84 -6.99 -9.20
N ILE A 19 7.89 -6.08 -9.03
CA ILE A 19 8.09 -4.84 -8.29
C ILE A 19 6.97 -4.68 -7.27
N VAL A 20 7.35 -4.27 -6.04
CA VAL A 20 6.39 -3.89 -5.01
C VAL A 20 6.79 -2.54 -4.43
N GLN A 21 5.82 -1.66 -4.25
CA GLN A 21 6.01 -0.39 -3.55
C GLN A 21 5.40 -0.50 -2.15
N HIS A 22 6.13 -0.01 -1.16
CA HIS A 22 5.65 0.08 0.22
C HIS A 22 5.52 1.55 0.58
N PHE A 23 4.30 1.97 0.87
CA PHE A 23 4.01 3.33 1.34
C PHE A 23 3.67 3.23 2.82
N ILE A 24 4.41 3.93 3.66
CA ILE A 24 4.22 3.89 5.11
C ILE A 24 3.94 5.29 5.61
N CYS A 25 2.96 5.42 6.50
CA CYS A 25 2.63 6.71 7.11
C CYS A 25 2.07 6.52 8.51
N GLN A 26 1.96 7.63 9.24
CA GLN A 26 1.34 7.65 10.56
C GLN A 26 -0.03 8.30 10.44
N VAL A 27 -1.01 7.71 11.11
CA VAL A 27 -2.41 8.16 11.07
C VAL A 27 -2.89 8.32 12.51
N SER A 28 -3.50 9.47 12.81
CA SER A 28 -4.15 9.63 14.10
C SER A 28 -5.31 8.62 14.23
N LYS A 29 -5.45 8.00 15.39
CA LYS A 29 -6.51 7.02 15.64
C LYS A 29 -7.90 7.58 15.35
N LYS A 30 -8.12 8.85 15.60
CA LYS A 30 -9.40 9.52 15.31
C LYS A 30 -9.72 9.58 13.82
N ASN A 31 -8.72 9.45 12.95
CA ASN A 31 -8.89 9.48 11.50
C ASN A 31 -8.95 8.08 10.87
N HIS A 32 -8.94 7.03 11.67
CA HIS A 32 -8.91 5.64 11.18
C HIS A 32 -10.02 5.35 10.17
N ASP A 33 -11.26 5.65 10.52
CA ASP A 33 -12.39 5.33 9.65
C ASP A 33 -12.40 6.17 8.37
N ALA A 34 -12.04 7.45 8.46
CA ALA A 34 -11.91 8.32 7.30
C ALA A 34 -10.84 7.80 6.33
N MET A 35 -9.70 7.38 6.86
CA MET A 35 -8.61 6.80 6.06
C MET A 35 -9.05 5.49 5.41
N LEU A 36 -9.79 4.66 6.12
CA LEU A 36 -10.27 3.38 5.59
C LEU A 36 -11.21 3.60 4.41
N GLN A 37 -12.07 4.63 4.46
CA GLN A 37 -12.95 4.98 3.35
C GLN A 37 -12.17 5.45 2.12
N ILE A 38 -11.14 6.26 2.35
CA ILE A 38 -10.25 6.70 1.25
C ILE A 38 -9.56 5.49 0.63
N ALA A 39 -9.03 4.58 1.44
CA ALA A 39 -8.35 3.37 0.97
C ALA A 39 -9.27 2.50 0.11
N LYS A 40 -10.52 2.33 0.52
CA LYS A 40 -11.52 1.55 -0.24
C LYS A 40 -11.78 2.17 -1.62
N GLN A 41 -11.99 3.48 -1.66
CA GLN A 41 -12.24 4.19 -2.92
C GLN A 41 -11.00 4.16 -3.83
N ALA A 42 -9.82 4.40 -3.27
CA ALA A 42 -8.57 4.35 -4.02
C ALA A 42 -8.32 2.96 -4.59
N ASN A 43 -8.64 1.91 -3.84
CA ASN A 43 -8.48 0.53 -4.29
C ASN A 43 -9.37 0.21 -5.50
N GLU A 44 -10.58 0.74 -5.55
CA GLU A 44 -11.45 0.58 -6.71
C GLU A 44 -10.85 1.22 -7.97
N ILE A 45 -10.28 2.41 -7.82
CA ILE A 45 -9.61 3.11 -8.93
C ILE A 45 -8.35 2.34 -9.35
N ALA A 46 -7.58 1.85 -8.38
CA ALA A 46 -6.39 1.05 -8.65
C ALA A 46 -6.71 -0.19 -9.49
N ARG A 47 -7.80 -0.87 -9.17
CA ARG A 47 -8.27 -2.03 -9.96
C ARG A 47 -8.65 -1.63 -11.36
N LYS A 48 -9.33 -0.49 -11.51
CA LYS A 48 -9.72 0.03 -12.82
C LYS A 48 -8.51 0.24 -13.72
N TYR A 49 -7.41 0.70 -13.17
CA TYR A 49 -6.20 0.97 -13.95
C TYR A 49 -5.19 -0.18 -13.94
N GLY A 50 -5.58 -1.33 -13.42
CA GLY A 50 -4.86 -2.57 -13.62
C GLY A 50 -3.71 -2.87 -12.67
N ALA A 51 -3.70 -2.29 -11.47
CA ALA A 51 -2.76 -2.73 -10.44
C ALA A 51 -2.98 -4.23 -10.20
N LEU A 52 -1.90 -5.00 -10.06
CA LEU A 52 -2.02 -6.44 -9.83
C LEU A 52 -2.64 -6.72 -8.46
N ARG A 53 -2.18 -5.98 -7.44
CA ARG A 53 -2.67 -6.12 -6.09
C ARG A 53 -2.36 -4.85 -5.32
N VAL A 54 -3.31 -4.36 -4.54
CA VAL A 54 -3.13 -3.25 -3.60
C VAL A 54 -3.68 -3.71 -2.26
N GLU A 55 -2.84 -3.67 -1.24
CA GLU A 55 -3.22 -4.13 0.09
C GLU A 55 -2.81 -3.10 1.14
N TYR A 56 -3.59 -3.02 2.21
CA TYR A 56 -3.37 -2.08 3.30
C TYR A 56 -3.20 -2.85 4.60
N PHE A 57 -2.25 -2.41 5.42
CA PHE A 57 -1.92 -3.05 6.68
C PHE A 57 -1.73 -1.99 7.76
N GLN A 58 -2.08 -2.35 8.99
CA GLN A 58 -1.80 -1.54 10.17
C GLN A 58 -0.79 -2.27 11.03
N LEU A 59 0.20 -1.55 11.55
CA LEU A 59 1.19 -2.13 12.46
C LEU A 59 0.46 -2.67 13.70
N SER A 60 0.66 -3.95 14.01
CA SER A 60 -0.04 -4.62 15.09
C SER A 60 0.81 -4.82 16.34
N SER A 61 2.12 -4.69 16.23
CA SER A 61 3.04 -4.87 17.36
C SER A 61 4.18 -3.89 17.31
N THR A 62 4.61 -3.43 18.48
CA THR A 62 5.72 -2.49 18.64
C THR A 62 6.93 -3.16 19.25
N GLU A 63 6.83 -4.46 19.51
CA GLU A 63 7.88 -5.22 20.13
C GLU A 63 8.95 -5.60 19.13
N ASN A 64 10.21 -5.56 19.57
CA ASN A 64 11.30 -6.11 18.78
C ASN A 64 11.11 -7.62 18.64
N MET A 65 11.52 -8.16 17.49
CA MET A 65 11.48 -9.61 17.25
C MET A 65 12.91 -10.12 17.11
N ILE A 66 13.25 -11.19 17.85
CA ILE A 66 14.60 -11.74 17.88
C ILE A 66 15.56 -10.61 18.24
N ASP A 67 16.55 -10.31 17.40
CA ASP A 67 17.48 -9.19 17.58
C ASP A 67 17.14 -8.01 16.67
N TRP A 68 15.98 -8.03 16.02
CA TRP A 68 15.58 -7.00 15.08
C TRP A 68 14.77 -5.91 15.75
N THR A 69 15.09 -4.67 15.43
CA THR A 69 14.39 -3.51 15.97
C THR A 69 13.04 -3.34 15.29
N ASN A 70 12.00 -3.11 16.09
CA ASN A 70 10.66 -2.88 15.53
C ASN A 70 10.62 -1.57 14.74
N ILE A 71 9.90 -1.60 13.62
CA ILE A 71 9.73 -0.45 12.72
C ILE A 71 9.16 0.78 13.44
N SER A 72 8.39 0.59 14.52
CA SER A 72 7.80 1.69 15.29
C SER A 72 8.85 2.65 15.85
N LYS A 73 10.07 2.18 16.08
CA LYS A 73 11.16 3.03 16.57
C LYS A 73 11.69 3.96 15.51
N THR A 74 11.64 3.54 14.25
CA THR A 74 12.07 4.36 13.11
C THR A 74 10.99 5.34 12.69
N VAL A 75 9.73 4.88 12.67
CA VAL A 75 8.59 5.71 12.28
C VAL A 75 8.17 6.66 13.40
N SER A 76 8.59 6.39 14.65
CA SER A 76 8.39 7.28 15.80
C SER A 76 6.92 7.62 16.11
N ALA A 77 6.02 6.66 15.90
CA ALA A 77 4.60 6.88 16.18
C ALA A 77 4.32 6.93 17.69
N ASN A 78 3.49 7.89 18.09
CA ASN A 78 2.92 7.90 19.43
C ASN A 78 1.76 6.91 19.46
N GLN A 79 1.99 5.74 20.00
CA GLN A 79 1.07 4.61 19.89
C GLN A 79 -0.23 4.74 20.64
N ASP A 80 -0.29 5.62 21.60
CA ASP A 80 -1.53 5.90 22.32
C ASP A 80 -2.50 6.69 21.42
N GLU A 81 -1.98 7.48 20.48
CA GLU A 81 -2.78 8.38 19.65
C GLU A 81 -2.65 8.12 18.15
N GLU A 82 -1.63 7.40 17.72
CA GLU A 82 -1.30 7.24 16.30
C GLU A 82 -1.16 5.76 15.91
N GLU A 83 -1.50 5.49 14.65
CA GLU A 83 -1.32 4.19 14.01
C GLU A 83 -0.27 4.30 12.93
N VAL A 84 0.43 3.22 12.66
CA VAL A 84 1.32 3.12 11.49
C VAL A 84 0.61 2.28 10.44
N TRP A 85 0.43 2.85 9.26
CA TRP A 85 -0.22 2.19 8.13
C TRP A 85 0.78 1.90 7.03
N MET A 86 0.58 0.78 6.34
CA MET A 86 1.37 0.42 5.17
C MET A 86 0.45 0.03 4.02
N GLU A 87 0.71 0.61 2.84
CA GLU A 87 0.08 0.20 1.60
C GLU A 87 1.13 -0.51 0.76
N GLN A 88 0.77 -1.65 0.18
CA GLN A 88 1.61 -2.35 -0.79
C GLN A 88 0.94 -2.33 -2.15
N VAL A 89 1.68 -1.91 -3.17
CA VAL A 89 1.19 -1.92 -4.55
C VAL A 89 2.13 -2.79 -5.38
N PHE A 90 1.57 -3.77 -6.08
CA PHE A 90 2.33 -4.76 -6.84
C PHE A 90 2.20 -4.50 -8.33
N TYR A 91 3.32 -4.55 -9.05
CA TYR A 91 3.38 -4.37 -10.51
C TYR A 91 4.13 -5.51 -11.17
N ARG A 92 3.81 -5.80 -12.44
CA ARG A 92 4.53 -6.83 -13.22
C ARG A 92 5.98 -6.41 -13.43
N ASP A 93 6.19 -5.16 -13.82
CA ASP A 93 7.50 -4.61 -14.17
C ASP A 93 7.45 -3.07 -14.13
N SER A 94 8.55 -2.43 -14.48
CA SER A 94 8.65 -0.97 -14.46
C SER A 94 7.73 -0.29 -15.49
N LYS A 95 7.52 -0.93 -16.65
CA LYS A 95 6.61 -0.40 -17.66
C LYS A 95 5.17 -0.37 -17.15
N HIS A 96 4.72 -1.46 -16.54
CA HIS A 96 3.39 -1.55 -15.94
C HIS A 96 3.21 -0.50 -14.85
N ARG A 97 4.21 -0.34 -13.98
CA ARG A 97 4.20 0.69 -12.93
C ARG A 97 4.03 2.09 -13.52
N ASP A 98 4.80 2.42 -14.56
CA ASP A 98 4.78 3.75 -15.18
C ASP A 98 3.44 4.03 -15.85
N GLU A 99 2.88 3.06 -16.55
CA GLU A 99 1.56 3.17 -17.18
C GLU A 99 0.46 3.37 -16.13
N TYR A 100 0.49 2.57 -15.06
CA TYR A 100 -0.46 2.69 -13.95
C TYR A 100 -0.36 4.06 -13.26
N THR A 101 0.85 4.49 -12.97
CA THR A 101 1.10 5.77 -12.31
C THR A 101 0.58 6.93 -13.15
N ALA A 102 0.80 6.88 -14.46
CA ALA A 102 0.31 7.91 -15.38
C ALA A 102 -1.23 7.95 -15.42
N MET A 103 -1.88 6.80 -15.48
CA MET A 103 -3.35 6.73 -15.46
C MET A 103 -3.94 7.25 -14.17
N CYS A 104 -3.37 6.87 -13.03
CA CYS A 104 -3.82 7.38 -11.74
C CYS A 104 -3.58 8.88 -11.61
N GLY A 105 -2.45 9.38 -12.10
CA GLY A 105 -2.11 10.80 -12.06
C GLY A 105 -3.05 11.67 -12.88
N ASN A 106 -3.71 11.09 -13.89
CA ASN A 106 -4.69 11.78 -14.72
C ASN A 106 -6.13 11.59 -14.25
N ASP A 107 -6.37 10.83 -13.20
CA ASP A 107 -7.71 10.60 -12.66
C ASP A 107 -8.05 11.63 -11.60
N GLU A 108 -9.09 12.43 -11.84
CA GLU A 108 -9.50 13.49 -10.93
C GLU A 108 -9.91 12.97 -9.57
N ASN A 109 -10.59 11.83 -9.52
CA ASN A 109 -11.02 11.23 -8.26
C ASN A 109 -9.83 10.73 -7.45
N MET A 110 -8.85 10.11 -8.11
CA MET A 110 -7.63 9.67 -7.42
C MET A 110 -6.87 10.87 -6.85
N ASN A 111 -6.76 11.95 -7.62
CA ASN A 111 -6.08 13.16 -7.16
C ASN A 111 -6.79 13.78 -5.96
N ARG A 112 -8.12 13.77 -5.96
CA ARG A 112 -8.92 14.26 -4.82
C ARG A 112 -8.69 13.38 -3.59
N LEU A 113 -8.72 12.06 -3.75
CA LEU A 113 -8.48 11.12 -2.66
C LEU A 113 -7.08 11.27 -2.09
N TYR A 114 -6.08 11.47 -2.94
CA TYR A 114 -4.71 11.70 -2.51
C TYR A 114 -4.59 12.95 -1.64
N LYS A 115 -5.24 14.04 -2.04
CA LYS A 115 -5.24 15.27 -1.24
C LYS A 115 -5.92 15.06 0.11
N GLN A 116 -7.04 14.34 0.14
CA GLN A 116 -7.72 14.00 1.39
C GLN A 116 -6.83 13.14 2.29
N PHE A 117 -6.17 12.16 1.70
CA PHE A 117 -5.23 11.30 2.39
C PHE A 117 -4.10 12.12 3.05
N MET A 118 -3.46 12.98 2.27
CA MET A 118 -2.35 13.80 2.78
C MET A 118 -2.77 14.77 3.89
N ASN A 119 -4.04 15.17 3.92
CA ASN A 119 -4.56 16.01 4.99
C ASN A 119 -4.85 15.22 6.27
N LEU A 120 -5.02 13.92 6.20
CA LEU A 120 -5.37 13.08 7.35
C LEU A 120 -4.16 12.41 8.01
N ILE A 121 -3.06 12.26 7.30
CA ILE A 121 -1.86 11.66 7.88
C ILE A 121 -1.08 12.69 8.71
N ILE A 122 -0.21 12.19 9.58
CA ILE A 122 0.68 13.06 10.35
C ILE A 122 1.67 13.71 9.37
N PRO A 123 1.80 15.05 9.36
CA PRO A 123 2.71 15.73 8.43
C PRO A 123 4.15 15.23 8.56
N GLY A 124 4.77 14.98 7.41
CA GLY A 124 6.15 14.51 7.34
C GLY A 124 6.34 13.03 7.64
N SER A 125 5.25 12.29 7.91
CA SER A 125 5.36 10.86 8.23
C SER A 125 5.41 9.93 7.02
N ALA A 126 5.05 10.42 5.83
CA ALA A 126 4.95 9.59 4.63
C ALA A 126 6.34 9.22 4.10
N ILE A 127 6.60 7.92 4.02
CA ILE A 127 7.83 7.38 3.43
C ILE A 127 7.46 6.31 2.41
N VAL A 128 8.34 6.07 1.45
CA VAL A 128 8.11 5.10 0.39
C VAL A 128 9.38 4.35 0.05
N GLY A 129 9.24 3.08 -0.28
CA GLY A 129 10.32 2.28 -0.84
C GLY A 129 9.79 1.42 -1.98
N GLU A 130 10.56 1.28 -3.04
CA GLU A 130 10.25 0.36 -4.12
C GLU A 130 11.25 -0.79 -4.08
N PHE A 131 10.75 -1.99 -4.16
CA PHE A 131 11.56 -3.20 -4.03
C PHE A 131 11.39 -4.08 -5.24
N SER A 132 12.49 -4.64 -5.73
CA SER A 132 12.47 -5.62 -6.81
C SER A 132 12.48 -7.03 -6.21
N ARG A 133 11.71 -7.92 -6.82
CA ARG A 133 11.66 -9.30 -6.37
C ARG A 133 13.00 -9.99 -6.59
N LEU A 134 13.51 -10.62 -5.56
CA LEU A 134 14.70 -11.46 -5.69
C LEU A 134 14.28 -12.89 -6.06
N LYS A 135 15.02 -13.49 -6.97
CA LYS A 135 14.81 -14.89 -7.32
C LYS A 135 15.66 -15.75 -6.37
N VAL A 136 14.99 -16.43 -5.49
CA VAL A 136 15.63 -17.27 -4.48
C VAL A 136 15.12 -18.70 -4.58
#